data_707b71f1eff914a012c50fdbf176c199
#
_entry.id   707b71f1eff914a012c50fdbf176c199
#
_cell.length_a   1.000
_cell.length_b   1.000
_cell.length_c   1.000
_cell.angle_alpha   90.00
_cell.angle_beta   90.00
_cell.angle_gamma   90.00
#
_symmetry.space_group_name_H-M   'P 1'
#
loop_
_entity.id
_entity.type
_entity.pdbx_description
1 polymer ?
#
loop_
_entity_poly.entity_id
_entity_poly.type
_entity_poly.pdbx_seq_one_letter_code
_entity_poly.pdbx_strand_id
1 'polypeptide(L)'
;MTAVAAEGQDRRDGGPGIGMTAAVGVWPVRLEAEALAARVANVLQGELIRPWVRSEAQKEQFRARFAERSHWVLVMATGIATRFIDGQLRDKHTDPAVVVLDEAGRFAVALVGGHEGGANALAYKVANAVGAIPVVTTATEANKSLVVGIGCRKGVSEEQVEQAVRRALTGLGTDDLARVRELATVDLKASEPALIAFSQRHGIPLRVISKQQIESRAWVSRPSEWVRQAVGLDGVCEPCALIASVRGRLAVPKTTLDGVAVAIVSDDVGFVS
;
A
#
# COMPACT_ATOMS: atom_id res chain seq x y z
N MET A 1 -4.22 57.18 -32.35
CA MET A 1 -5.61 56.87 -32.07
C MET A 1 -5.63 55.45 -31.54
N THR A 2 -5.41 55.29 -30.30
CA THR A 2 -6.28 55.00 -29.13
C THR A 2 -7.13 53.73 -29.32
N ALA A 3 -6.75 52.64 -28.69
CA ALA A 3 -7.67 51.61 -28.25
C ALA A 3 -7.21 51.12 -26.86
N VAL A 4 -8.16 51.19 -25.96
CA VAL A 4 -8.06 51.04 -24.50
C VAL A 4 -8.09 49.59 -24.12
N ALA A 5 -7.23 49.22 -23.19
CA ALA A 5 -7.25 47.95 -22.48
C ALA A 5 -8.45 47.88 -21.51
N ALA A 6 -9.07 46.74 -21.39
CA ALA A 6 -10.01 46.41 -20.33
C ALA A 6 -9.42 45.24 -19.50
N GLU A 7 -9.01 45.57 -18.28
CA GLU A 7 -8.66 44.63 -17.22
C GLU A 7 -9.94 43.93 -16.70
N GLY A 8 -9.96 42.62 -16.77
CA GLY A 8 -10.92 41.77 -16.09
C GLY A 8 -10.31 41.15 -14.84
N GLN A 9 -10.59 41.72 -13.68
CA GLN A 9 -10.29 41.17 -12.36
C GLN A 9 -11.22 39.98 -12.07
N ASP A 10 -10.69 38.77 -12.15
CA ASP A 10 -11.36 37.58 -11.65
C ASP A 10 -11.14 37.47 -10.12
N ARG A 11 -12.16 37.89 -9.36
CA ARG A 11 -12.25 37.71 -7.91
C ARG A 11 -12.72 36.29 -7.65
N ARG A 12 -11.78 35.40 -7.30
CA ARG A 12 -12.13 34.11 -6.69
C ARG A 12 -12.49 34.37 -5.24
N ASP A 13 -13.78 34.33 -4.96
CA ASP A 13 -14.32 34.33 -3.60
C ASP A 13 -13.89 33.03 -2.87
N GLY A 14 -13.10 33.23 -1.84
CA GLY A 14 -12.75 32.18 -0.88
C GLY A 14 -13.98 31.82 -0.04
N GLY A 15 -14.58 30.68 -0.34
CA GLY A 15 -15.58 30.08 0.55
C GLY A 15 -14.94 29.69 1.90
N PRO A 16 -15.70 29.65 3.01
CA PRO A 16 -15.18 29.38 4.34
C PRO A 16 -14.57 27.97 4.40
N GLY A 17 -13.29 27.90 4.76
CA GLY A 17 -12.57 26.65 4.96
C GLY A 17 -13.27 25.80 6.00
N ILE A 18 -13.85 24.68 5.55
CA ILE A 18 -14.31 23.60 6.42
C ILE A 18 -13.03 23.04 7.05
N GLY A 19 -12.93 23.13 8.37
CA GLY A 19 -11.79 22.61 9.12
C GLY A 19 -11.51 21.18 8.69
N MET A 20 -10.28 20.90 8.22
CA MET A 20 -9.88 19.56 7.77
C MET A 20 -9.94 18.60 8.94
N THR A 21 -11.02 17.83 9.03
CA THR A 21 -11.08 16.62 9.83
C THR A 21 -10.04 15.64 9.33
N ALA A 22 -9.48 14.78 10.19
CA ALA A 22 -8.46 13.81 9.80
C ALA A 22 -8.87 13.09 8.50
N ALA A 23 -7.97 13.06 7.51
CA ALA A 23 -8.29 12.55 6.18
C ALA A 23 -8.75 11.08 6.18
N VAL A 24 -8.38 10.29 7.20
CA VAL A 24 -8.69 8.86 7.35
C VAL A 24 -9.60 8.62 8.56
N GLY A 25 -10.74 7.96 8.33
CA GLY A 25 -11.59 7.40 9.37
C GLY A 25 -11.39 5.89 9.51
N VAL A 26 -11.26 5.38 10.72
CA VAL A 26 -11.15 3.95 11.01
C VAL A 26 -12.38 3.52 11.80
N TRP A 27 -13.15 2.58 11.23
CA TRP A 27 -14.45 2.14 11.76
C TRP A 27 -14.44 0.64 12.05
N PRO A 28 -14.28 0.21 13.29
CA PRO A 28 -14.53 -1.16 13.70
C PRO A 28 -16.04 -1.39 13.88
N VAL A 29 -16.55 -2.52 13.40
CA VAL A 29 -17.98 -2.86 13.53
C VAL A 29 -18.31 -3.43 14.92
N ARG A 30 -17.32 -3.99 15.61
CA ARG A 30 -17.47 -4.58 16.95
C ARG A 30 -16.38 -4.12 17.89
N LEU A 31 -16.69 -4.18 19.19
CA LEU A 31 -15.74 -3.79 20.25
C LEU A 31 -14.46 -4.64 20.23
N GLU A 32 -14.57 -5.92 19.90
CA GLU A 32 -13.43 -6.85 19.84
C GLU A 32 -12.39 -6.45 18.78
N ALA A 33 -12.82 -5.72 17.74
CA ALA A 33 -11.93 -5.20 16.70
C ALA A 33 -11.29 -3.85 17.06
N GLU A 34 -11.61 -3.25 18.22
CA GLU A 34 -11.13 -1.91 18.60
C GLU A 34 -9.59 -1.84 18.67
N ALA A 35 -8.95 -2.83 19.26
CA ALA A 35 -7.49 -2.83 19.41
C ALA A 35 -6.78 -2.84 18.04
N LEU A 36 -7.28 -3.64 17.10
CA LEU A 36 -6.78 -3.69 15.72
C LEU A 36 -7.02 -2.35 15.01
N ALA A 37 -8.23 -1.80 15.11
CA ALA A 37 -8.60 -0.53 14.53
C ALA A 37 -7.78 0.64 15.11
N ALA A 38 -7.53 0.65 16.42
CA ALA A 38 -6.70 1.65 17.08
C ALA A 38 -5.25 1.63 16.57
N ARG A 39 -4.68 0.43 16.35
CA ARG A 39 -3.34 0.30 15.76
C ARG A 39 -3.29 0.90 14.35
N VAL A 40 -4.28 0.61 13.52
CA VAL A 40 -4.39 1.17 12.17
C VAL A 40 -4.53 2.69 12.22
N ALA A 41 -5.44 3.21 13.07
CA ALA A 41 -5.67 4.64 13.22
C ALA A 41 -4.38 5.38 13.65
N ASN A 42 -3.63 4.81 14.60
CA ASN A 42 -2.38 5.40 15.08
C ASN A 42 -1.33 5.48 13.95
N VAL A 43 -1.12 4.40 13.20
CA VAL A 43 -0.13 4.38 12.11
C VAL A 43 -0.50 5.31 10.96
N LEU A 44 -1.80 5.41 10.63
CA LEU A 44 -2.31 6.28 9.58
C LEU A 44 -2.55 7.72 10.04
N GLN A 45 -2.36 8.03 11.32
CA GLN A 45 -2.73 9.32 11.93
C GLN A 45 -4.21 9.66 11.65
N GLY A 46 -5.05 8.63 11.64
CA GLY A 46 -6.49 8.71 11.40
C GLY A 46 -7.30 8.78 12.68
N GLU A 47 -8.60 9.07 12.54
CA GLU A 47 -9.54 9.06 13.67
C GLU A 47 -10.12 7.65 13.87
N LEU A 48 -9.99 7.11 15.07
CA LEU A 48 -10.71 5.92 15.51
C LEU A 48 -12.15 6.29 15.90
N ILE A 49 -13.14 5.74 15.21
CA ILE A 49 -14.55 5.93 15.52
C ILE A 49 -15.05 4.74 16.31
N ARG A 50 -15.80 5.01 17.38
CA ARG A 50 -16.39 4.01 18.28
C ARG A 50 -17.91 4.02 18.12
N PRO A 51 -18.49 3.26 17.17
CA PRO A 51 -19.91 3.37 16.85
C PRO A 51 -20.83 2.89 17.98
N TRP A 52 -20.34 2.05 18.88
CA TRP A 52 -21.11 1.56 20.04
C TRP A 52 -21.32 2.57 21.16
N VAL A 53 -20.66 3.71 21.11
CA VAL A 53 -20.85 4.80 22.09
C VAL A 53 -22.18 5.51 21.88
N ARG A 54 -22.77 5.39 20.68
CA ARG A 54 -24.05 6.01 20.33
C ARG A 54 -25.17 4.96 20.24
N SER A 55 -26.41 5.38 20.55
CA SER A 55 -27.58 4.51 20.48
C SER A 55 -28.12 4.29 19.05
N GLU A 56 -27.73 5.12 18.11
CA GLU A 56 -28.16 5.03 16.72
C GLU A 56 -27.58 3.78 16.03
N ALA A 57 -28.28 3.24 15.04
CA ALA A 57 -27.78 2.14 14.23
C ALA A 57 -26.46 2.52 13.54
N GLN A 58 -25.46 1.65 13.61
CA GLN A 58 -24.12 1.94 13.09
C GLN A 58 -24.12 2.32 11.60
N LYS A 59 -24.98 1.70 10.80
CA LYS A 59 -25.11 2.02 9.38
C LYS A 59 -25.54 3.46 9.16
N GLU A 60 -26.47 3.96 9.96
CA GLU A 60 -26.93 5.35 9.86
C GLU A 60 -25.87 6.34 10.34
N GLN A 61 -25.16 6.03 11.41
CA GLN A 61 -24.02 6.81 11.88
C GLN A 61 -22.93 6.91 10.82
N PHE A 62 -22.64 5.80 10.13
CA PHE A 62 -21.63 5.75 9.05
C PHE A 62 -22.08 6.60 7.85
N ARG A 63 -23.33 6.43 7.42
CA ARG A 63 -23.90 7.19 6.31
C ARG A 63 -23.80 8.69 6.52
N ALA A 64 -24.11 9.18 7.72
CA ALA A 64 -24.03 10.60 8.03
C ALA A 64 -22.60 11.17 7.91
N ARG A 65 -21.59 10.31 8.05
CA ARG A 65 -20.16 10.71 8.08
C ARG A 65 -19.38 10.33 6.81
N PHE A 66 -19.97 9.55 5.92
CA PHE A 66 -19.25 8.98 4.79
C PHE A 66 -18.52 10.04 3.95
N ALA A 67 -19.21 11.14 3.62
CA ALA A 67 -18.65 12.23 2.82
C ALA A 67 -17.73 13.19 3.61
N GLU A 68 -17.63 13.07 4.93
CA GLU A 68 -16.79 13.96 5.75
C GLU A 68 -15.29 13.68 5.59
N ARG A 69 -14.91 12.54 4.98
CA ARG A 69 -13.54 12.08 4.88
C ARG A 69 -13.21 11.59 3.49
N SER A 70 -11.96 11.73 3.11
CA SER A 70 -11.47 11.22 1.83
C SER A 70 -11.16 9.71 1.85
N HIS A 71 -10.92 9.14 3.04
CA HIS A 71 -10.51 7.74 3.17
C HIS A 71 -11.18 7.07 4.37
N TRP A 72 -11.60 5.82 4.16
CA TRP A 72 -12.16 4.96 5.20
C TRP A 72 -11.44 3.62 5.30
N VAL A 73 -11.17 3.19 6.52
CA VAL A 73 -10.76 1.82 6.82
C VAL A 73 -11.88 1.19 7.66
N LEU A 74 -12.56 0.21 7.09
CA LEU A 74 -13.66 -0.51 7.74
C LEU A 74 -13.15 -1.83 8.27
N VAL A 75 -13.10 -1.99 9.60
CA VAL A 75 -12.64 -3.24 10.23
C VAL A 75 -13.87 -4.13 10.45
N MET A 76 -14.18 -4.94 9.43
CA MET A 76 -15.37 -5.78 9.36
C MET A 76 -15.30 -6.77 8.19
N ALA A 77 -16.28 -7.66 8.08
CA ALA A 77 -16.41 -8.49 6.89
C ALA A 77 -16.78 -7.64 5.66
N THR A 78 -16.22 -7.96 4.48
CA THR A 78 -16.47 -7.24 3.22
C THR A 78 -17.97 -7.14 2.90
N GLY A 79 -18.75 -8.21 3.15
CA GLY A 79 -20.20 -8.18 2.93
C GLY A 79 -20.97 -7.22 3.85
N ILE A 80 -20.44 -6.89 5.03
CA ILE A 80 -21.01 -5.85 5.91
C ILE A 80 -20.63 -4.48 5.36
N ALA A 81 -19.36 -4.30 4.97
CA ALA A 81 -18.87 -3.06 4.39
C ALA A 81 -19.68 -2.64 3.14
N THR A 82 -19.96 -3.57 2.24
CA THR A 82 -20.79 -3.29 1.05
C THR A 82 -22.19 -2.79 1.40
N ARG A 83 -22.80 -3.34 2.47
CA ARG A 83 -24.11 -2.84 2.94
C ARG A 83 -24.02 -1.46 3.60
N PHE A 84 -22.88 -1.11 4.20
CA PHE A 84 -22.66 0.21 4.81
C PHE A 84 -22.55 1.30 3.75
N ILE A 85 -21.83 1.04 2.66
CA ILE A 85 -21.63 1.99 1.57
C ILE A 85 -22.77 1.99 0.53
N ASP A 86 -23.70 1.02 0.61
CA ASP A 86 -24.85 0.93 -0.28
C ASP A 86 -25.66 2.24 -0.30
N GLY A 87 -25.88 2.79 -1.49
CA GLY A 87 -26.59 4.06 -1.71
C GLY A 87 -25.77 5.32 -1.34
N GLN A 88 -24.48 5.18 -0.97
CA GLN A 88 -23.58 6.32 -0.69
C GLN A 88 -22.69 6.68 -1.88
N LEU A 89 -22.40 5.73 -2.74
CA LEU A 89 -21.51 5.90 -3.88
C LEU A 89 -22.23 6.69 -5.00
N ARG A 90 -21.54 7.69 -5.56
CA ARG A 90 -22.05 8.60 -6.60
C ARG A 90 -21.13 8.64 -7.80
N ASP A 91 -19.85 8.90 -7.59
CA ASP A 91 -18.86 9.10 -8.64
C ASP A 91 -17.48 8.62 -8.19
N LYS A 92 -16.82 7.82 -9.05
CA LYS A 92 -15.52 7.21 -8.74
C LYS A 92 -14.37 8.19 -8.49
N HIS A 93 -14.53 9.46 -8.90
CA HIS A 93 -13.52 10.50 -8.73
C HIS A 93 -13.72 11.33 -7.45
N THR A 94 -14.92 11.31 -6.88
CA THR A 94 -15.29 12.12 -5.72
C THR A 94 -15.63 11.30 -4.49
N ASP A 95 -16.01 10.05 -4.67
CA ASP A 95 -16.33 9.16 -3.56
C ASP A 95 -15.08 8.85 -2.72
N PRO A 96 -15.22 8.77 -1.40
CA PRO A 96 -14.13 8.37 -0.52
C PRO A 96 -13.53 7.01 -0.90
N ALA A 97 -12.21 6.89 -0.78
CA ALA A 97 -11.54 5.61 -0.85
C ALA A 97 -11.91 4.72 0.33
N VAL A 98 -12.28 3.47 0.08
CA VAL A 98 -12.67 2.52 1.13
C VAL A 98 -11.78 1.29 1.09
N VAL A 99 -11.13 1.00 2.21
CA VAL A 99 -10.39 -0.24 2.45
C VAL A 99 -11.10 -1.04 3.54
N VAL A 100 -11.27 -2.33 3.33
CA VAL A 100 -11.80 -3.25 4.34
C VAL A 100 -10.66 -4.08 4.90
N LEU A 101 -10.54 -4.08 6.23
CA LEU A 101 -9.65 -4.96 6.97
C LEU A 101 -10.49 -6.01 7.69
N ASP A 102 -10.22 -7.29 7.48
CA ASP A 102 -10.93 -8.34 8.24
C ASP A 102 -10.53 -8.27 9.73
N GLU A 103 -11.44 -8.66 10.61
CA GLU A 103 -11.26 -8.53 12.07
C GLU A 103 -10.11 -9.36 12.64
N ALA A 104 -9.61 -10.34 11.87
CA ALA A 104 -8.39 -11.08 12.20
C ALA A 104 -7.10 -10.40 11.70
N GLY A 105 -7.20 -9.28 10.98
CA GLY A 105 -6.06 -8.53 10.46
C GLY A 105 -5.27 -9.25 9.36
N ARG A 106 -5.92 -10.15 8.58
CA ARG A 106 -5.25 -10.94 7.56
C ARG A 106 -5.23 -10.31 6.18
N PHE A 107 -6.30 -9.59 5.81
CA PHE A 107 -6.50 -9.05 4.46
C PHE A 107 -6.94 -7.60 4.51
N ALA A 108 -6.21 -6.72 3.83
CA ALA A 108 -6.58 -5.33 3.61
C ALA A 108 -7.04 -5.18 2.15
N VAL A 109 -8.36 -5.07 1.94
CA VAL A 109 -8.99 -5.11 0.62
C VAL A 109 -9.32 -3.69 0.16
N ALA A 110 -8.76 -3.25 -0.98
CA ALA A 110 -9.16 -2.02 -1.65
C ALA A 110 -10.55 -2.24 -2.27
N LEU A 111 -11.61 -1.73 -1.61
CA LEU A 111 -12.99 -2.00 -1.99
C LEU A 111 -13.55 -0.94 -2.96
N VAL A 112 -13.33 0.34 -2.70
CA VAL A 112 -13.83 1.47 -3.50
C VAL A 112 -12.73 2.50 -3.68
N GLY A 113 -12.72 3.19 -4.83
CA GLY A 113 -11.77 4.26 -5.12
C GLY A 113 -10.34 3.75 -5.39
N GLY A 114 -10.17 2.61 -6.02
CA GLY A 114 -8.90 1.89 -6.20
C GLY A 114 -7.71 2.76 -6.58
N HIS A 115 -7.56 3.07 -7.86
CA HIS A 115 -6.42 3.85 -8.36
C HIS A 115 -6.61 5.36 -8.15
N GLU A 116 -7.74 5.89 -8.58
CA GLU A 116 -8.02 7.32 -8.60
C GLU A 116 -8.27 7.90 -7.20
N GLY A 117 -8.99 7.17 -6.34
CA GLY A 117 -9.27 7.58 -4.96
C GLY A 117 -8.18 7.21 -3.95
N GLY A 118 -7.16 6.44 -4.35
CA GLY A 118 -6.04 6.07 -3.49
C GLY A 118 -6.28 4.84 -2.60
N ALA A 119 -7.38 4.08 -2.78
CA ALA A 119 -7.64 2.89 -1.96
C ALA A 119 -6.58 1.80 -2.14
N ASN A 120 -5.97 1.66 -3.32
CA ASN A 120 -4.87 0.72 -3.53
C ASN A 120 -3.67 1.06 -2.62
N ALA A 121 -3.24 2.32 -2.61
CA ALA A 121 -2.13 2.77 -1.75
C ALA A 121 -2.50 2.66 -0.26
N LEU A 122 -3.74 2.98 0.10
CA LEU A 122 -4.25 2.84 1.47
C LEU A 122 -4.24 1.37 1.92
N ALA A 123 -4.61 0.41 1.06
CA ALA A 123 -4.58 -1.01 1.38
C ALA A 123 -3.17 -1.50 1.74
N TYR A 124 -2.13 -1.02 1.04
CA TYR A 124 -0.74 -1.31 1.41
C TYR A 124 -0.35 -0.69 2.76
N LYS A 125 -0.75 0.55 3.02
CA LYS A 125 -0.48 1.22 4.31
C LYS A 125 -1.15 0.49 5.48
N VAL A 126 -2.42 0.09 5.32
CA VAL A 126 -3.16 -0.71 6.31
C VAL A 126 -2.50 -2.07 6.50
N ALA A 127 -2.16 -2.76 5.41
CA ALA A 127 -1.50 -4.05 5.45
C ALA A 127 -0.17 -3.98 6.20
N ASN A 128 0.67 -2.98 5.90
CA ASN A 128 1.95 -2.77 6.57
C ASN A 128 1.79 -2.45 8.07
N ALA A 129 0.71 -1.75 8.46
CA ALA A 129 0.46 -1.41 9.87
C ALA A 129 0.21 -2.64 10.75
N VAL A 130 -0.37 -3.71 10.20
CA VAL A 130 -0.82 -4.88 10.98
C VAL A 130 -0.24 -6.21 10.50
N GLY A 131 0.56 -6.22 9.43
CA GLY A 131 1.12 -7.43 8.83
C GLY A 131 0.12 -8.20 7.95
N ALA A 132 -0.94 -7.52 7.46
CA ALA A 132 -1.95 -8.10 6.58
C ALA A 132 -1.42 -8.29 5.14
N ILE A 133 -2.20 -8.99 4.33
CA ILE A 133 -2.00 -9.11 2.89
C ILE A 133 -2.82 -8.02 2.20
N PRO A 134 -2.22 -7.10 1.43
CA PRO A 134 -2.98 -6.16 0.61
C PRO A 134 -3.66 -6.90 -0.54
N VAL A 135 -4.94 -6.61 -0.77
CA VAL A 135 -5.75 -7.19 -1.86
C VAL A 135 -6.20 -6.07 -2.76
N VAL A 136 -5.59 -6.00 -3.94
CA VAL A 136 -5.87 -5.00 -4.97
C VAL A 136 -6.34 -5.71 -6.23
N THR A 137 -7.49 -5.32 -6.75
CA THR A 137 -8.18 -6.01 -7.86
C THR A 137 -8.39 -5.14 -9.10
N THR A 138 -7.79 -3.94 -9.13
CA THR A 138 -7.91 -3.04 -10.29
C THR A 138 -7.19 -3.61 -11.52
N ALA A 139 -7.77 -3.42 -12.70
CA ALA A 139 -7.22 -3.95 -13.95
C ALA A 139 -5.79 -3.46 -14.23
N THR A 140 -5.46 -2.22 -13.87
CA THR A 140 -4.12 -1.67 -14.00
C THR A 140 -3.08 -2.45 -13.19
N GLU A 141 -3.43 -2.90 -11.99
CA GLU A 141 -2.54 -3.70 -11.15
C GLU A 141 -2.50 -5.18 -11.57
N ALA A 142 -3.59 -5.70 -12.17
CA ALA A 142 -3.64 -7.06 -12.68
C ALA A 142 -2.62 -7.33 -13.80
N ASN A 143 -2.25 -6.29 -14.55
CA ASN A 143 -1.26 -6.38 -15.63
C ASN A 143 0.21 -6.32 -15.15
N LYS A 144 0.44 -6.05 -13.86
CA LYS A 144 1.77 -5.97 -13.27
C LYS A 144 2.17 -7.32 -12.67
N SER A 145 2.95 -8.08 -13.41
CA SER A 145 3.30 -9.46 -13.05
C SER A 145 4.55 -9.61 -12.18
N LEU A 146 5.30 -8.53 -11.94
CA LEU A 146 6.59 -8.61 -11.25
C LEU A 146 6.50 -8.10 -9.80
N VAL A 147 7.11 -8.86 -8.89
CA VAL A 147 7.34 -8.47 -7.50
C VAL A 147 8.84 -8.37 -7.27
N VAL A 148 9.29 -7.22 -6.78
CA VAL A 148 10.69 -6.94 -6.53
C VAL A 148 10.97 -7.03 -5.02
N GLY A 149 11.67 -8.06 -4.61
CA GLY A 149 12.21 -8.14 -3.27
C GLY A 149 13.52 -7.35 -3.15
N ILE A 150 13.63 -6.53 -2.13
CA ILE A 150 14.75 -5.60 -1.98
C ILE A 150 15.29 -5.59 -0.56
N GLY A 151 16.61 -5.61 -0.45
CA GLY A 151 17.37 -5.33 0.78
C GLY A 151 18.50 -4.38 0.46
N CYS A 152 18.84 -3.48 1.38
CA CYS A 152 19.91 -2.53 1.15
C CYS A 152 20.72 -2.24 2.43
N ARG A 153 21.93 -1.71 2.27
CA ARG A 153 22.69 -1.12 3.36
C ARG A 153 21.99 0.18 3.81
N LYS A 154 22.26 0.59 5.04
CA LYS A 154 21.79 1.87 5.54
C LYS A 154 22.45 3.01 4.78
N GLY A 155 21.64 4.02 4.37
CA GLY A 155 22.16 5.23 3.74
C GLY A 155 22.50 5.11 2.27
N VAL A 156 21.99 4.08 1.56
CA VAL A 156 22.02 4.06 0.09
C VAL A 156 21.18 5.20 -0.48
N SER A 157 21.50 5.66 -1.68
CA SER A 157 20.69 6.66 -2.36
C SER A 157 19.52 6.05 -3.14
N GLU A 158 18.54 6.87 -3.52
CA GLU A 158 17.43 6.46 -4.39
C GLU A 158 17.95 5.97 -5.75
N GLU A 159 18.93 6.65 -6.31
CA GLU A 159 19.55 6.30 -7.59
C GLU A 159 20.22 4.93 -7.55
N GLN A 160 20.88 4.58 -6.44
CA GLN A 160 21.46 3.24 -6.24
C GLN A 160 20.36 2.16 -6.22
N VAL A 161 19.22 2.45 -5.58
CA VAL A 161 18.04 1.57 -5.59
C VAL A 161 17.52 1.40 -7.00
N GLU A 162 17.30 2.49 -7.74
CA GLU A 162 16.80 2.46 -9.12
C GLU A 162 17.73 1.68 -10.05
N GLN A 163 19.02 1.95 -9.99
CA GLN A 163 20.01 1.25 -10.81
C GLN A 163 20.02 -0.26 -10.53
N ALA A 164 19.95 -0.66 -9.25
CA ALA A 164 19.91 -2.06 -8.87
C ALA A 164 18.64 -2.77 -9.35
N VAL A 165 17.47 -2.11 -9.25
CA VAL A 165 16.19 -2.65 -9.72
C VAL A 165 16.20 -2.78 -11.25
N ARG A 166 16.59 -1.74 -11.99
CA ARG A 166 16.67 -1.77 -13.46
C ARG A 166 17.64 -2.85 -13.95
N ARG A 167 18.82 -2.95 -13.32
CA ARG A 167 19.78 -4.02 -13.63
C ARG A 167 19.19 -5.42 -13.42
N ALA A 168 18.40 -5.62 -12.36
CA ALA A 168 17.74 -6.90 -12.15
C ALA A 168 16.67 -7.18 -13.22
N LEU A 169 15.90 -6.15 -13.63
CA LEU A 169 14.91 -6.25 -14.70
C LEU A 169 15.52 -6.58 -16.06
N THR A 170 16.73 -6.09 -16.38
CA THR A 170 17.43 -6.46 -17.65
C THR A 170 17.71 -7.96 -17.75
N GLY A 171 17.80 -8.67 -16.63
CA GLY A 171 17.86 -10.13 -16.59
C GLY A 171 16.60 -10.83 -17.13
N LEU A 172 15.48 -10.08 -17.26
CA LEU A 172 14.22 -10.55 -17.87
C LEU A 172 14.02 -9.97 -19.29
N GLY A 173 15.04 -9.33 -19.87
CA GLY A 173 14.94 -8.67 -21.17
C GLY A 173 14.10 -7.38 -21.19
N THR A 174 13.91 -6.76 -20.02
CA THR A 174 13.15 -5.51 -19.87
C THR A 174 13.81 -4.62 -18.82
N ASP A 175 13.58 -3.31 -18.90
CA ASP A 175 13.89 -2.33 -17.85
C ASP A 175 12.63 -1.57 -17.41
N ASP A 176 11.45 -2.03 -17.87
CA ASP A 176 10.17 -1.38 -17.67
C ASP A 176 9.65 -1.57 -16.22
N LEU A 177 9.73 -0.51 -15.44
CA LEU A 177 9.20 -0.44 -14.08
C LEU A 177 7.66 -0.53 -14.02
N ALA A 178 6.95 -0.25 -15.13
CA ALA A 178 5.49 -0.35 -15.16
C ALA A 178 4.99 -1.80 -15.00
N ARG A 179 5.85 -2.80 -15.21
CA ARG A 179 5.54 -4.21 -14.95
C ARG A 179 5.65 -4.60 -13.47
N VAL A 180 6.25 -3.73 -12.64
CA VAL A 180 6.44 -4.00 -11.20
C VAL A 180 5.18 -3.65 -10.44
N ARG A 181 4.56 -4.66 -9.81
CA ARG A 181 3.37 -4.51 -8.97
C ARG A 181 3.70 -3.89 -7.62
N GLU A 182 4.74 -4.38 -6.97
CA GLU A 182 5.14 -3.95 -5.64
C GLU A 182 6.63 -4.20 -5.38
N LEU A 183 7.18 -3.42 -4.47
CA LEU A 183 8.45 -3.71 -3.80
C LEU A 183 8.16 -4.44 -2.49
N ALA A 184 8.98 -5.41 -2.14
CA ALA A 184 8.87 -6.12 -0.87
C ALA A 184 10.18 -6.05 -0.09
N THR A 185 10.13 -5.63 1.18
CA THR A 185 11.29 -5.53 2.05
C THR A 185 10.98 -6.00 3.47
N VAL A 186 12.00 -6.20 4.28
CA VAL A 186 11.85 -6.56 5.70
C VAL A 186 11.48 -5.34 6.55
N ASP A 187 10.75 -5.56 7.64
CA ASP A 187 10.31 -4.52 8.58
C ASP A 187 11.45 -3.62 9.10
N LEU A 188 12.65 -4.16 9.30
CA LEU A 188 13.85 -3.40 9.66
C LEU A 188 14.26 -2.36 8.61
N LYS A 189 13.74 -2.44 7.39
CA LYS A 189 14.00 -1.54 6.26
C LYS A 189 12.78 -0.72 5.83
N ALA A 190 11.68 -0.82 6.56
CA ALA A 190 10.43 -0.11 6.25
C ALA A 190 10.57 1.42 6.22
N SER A 191 11.50 1.97 7.01
CA SER A 191 11.77 3.41 7.12
C SER A 191 13.03 3.87 6.36
N GLU A 192 13.62 3.03 5.50
CA GLU A 192 14.81 3.43 4.72
C GLU A 192 14.42 4.50 3.69
N PRO A 193 14.98 5.74 3.77
CA PRO A 193 14.53 6.86 2.95
C PRO A 193 14.62 6.60 1.45
N ALA A 194 15.66 5.90 0.99
CA ALA A 194 15.84 5.58 -0.42
C ALA A 194 14.74 4.67 -0.98
N LEU A 195 14.27 3.68 -0.19
CA LEU A 195 13.19 2.79 -0.59
C LEU A 195 11.84 3.54 -0.66
N ILE A 196 11.61 4.43 0.30
CA ILE A 196 10.41 5.26 0.34
C ILE A 196 10.39 6.22 -0.85
N ALA A 197 11.51 6.93 -1.11
CA ALA A 197 11.64 7.87 -2.21
C ALA A 197 11.42 7.18 -3.56
N PHE A 198 12.07 6.04 -3.80
CA PHE A 198 11.89 5.24 -5.01
C PHE A 198 10.42 4.77 -5.19
N SER A 199 9.81 4.25 -4.12
CA SER A 199 8.40 3.84 -4.11
C SER A 199 7.47 4.99 -4.51
N GLN A 200 7.67 6.18 -3.91
CA GLN A 200 6.86 7.37 -4.17
C GLN A 200 7.06 7.90 -5.59
N ARG A 201 8.31 8.02 -6.04
CA ARG A 201 8.65 8.54 -7.37
C ARG A 201 8.06 7.72 -8.50
N HIS A 202 8.08 6.41 -8.38
CA HIS A 202 7.60 5.50 -9.42
C HIS A 202 6.17 5.00 -9.19
N GLY A 203 5.50 5.40 -8.11
CA GLY A 203 4.15 4.94 -7.77
C GLY A 203 4.07 3.43 -7.54
N ILE A 204 5.19 2.79 -7.14
CA ILE A 204 5.27 1.36 -6.86
C ILE A 204 5.13 1.17 -5.35
N PRO A 205 4.06 0.52 -4.84
CA PRO A 205 3.85 0.40 -3.40
C PRO A 205 4.94 -0.45 -2.74
N LEU A 206 5.32 -0.06 -1.51
CA LEU A 206 6.25 -0.81 -0.67
C LEU A 206 5.48 -1.70 0.29
N ARG A 207 5.66 -3.01 0.18
CA ARG A 207 5.15 -4.02 1.10
C ARG A 207 6.21 -4.37 2.13
N VAL A 208 5.83 -4.34 3.40
CA VAL A 208 6.71 -4.64 4.52
C VAL A 208 6.40 -6.04 5.03
N ILE A 209 7.40 -6.91 5.01
CA ILE A 209 7.33 -8.29 5.50
C ILE A 209 8.02 -8.33 6.86
N SER A 210 7.36 -8.87 7.87
CA SER A 210 7.98 -8.98 9.19
C SER A 210 9.12 -10.01 9.18
N LYS A 211 10.13 -9.76 10.01
CA LYS A 211 11.22 -10.72 10.21
C LYS A 211 10.68 -12.11 10.56
N GLN A 212 9.65 -12.20 11.41
CA GLN A 212 9.01 -13.46 11.79
C GLN A 212 8.38 -14.20 10.58
N GLN A 213 7.77 -13.49 9.65
CA GLN A 213 7.24 -14.09 8.42
C GLN A 213 8.36 -14.66 7.54
N ILE A 214 9.50 -13.96 7.47
CA ILE A 214 10.68 -14.46 6.73
C ILE A 214 11.25 -15.70 7.41
N GLU A 215 11.42 -15.70 8.72
CA GLU A 215 11.93 -16.84 9.50
C GLU A 215 11.07 -18.09 9.33
N SER A 216 9.74 -17.92 9.27
CA SER A 216 8.81 -19.05 9.08
C SER A 216 8.81 -19.63 7.65
N ARG A 217 9.36 -18.93 6.67
CA ARG A 217 9.40 -19.30 5.25
C ARG A 217 10.74 -18.96 4.61
N ALA A 218 11.82 -19.02 5.37
CA ALA A 218 13.16 -18.66 4.90
C ALA A 218 13.59 -19.59 3.75
N TRP A 219 13.81 -19.00 2.59
CA TRP A 219 14.44 -19.64 1.45
C TRP A 219 15.33 -18.63 0.72
N VAL A 220 16.56 -19.00 0.47
CA VAL A 220 17.52 -18.15 -0.25
C VAL A 220 18.40 -19.02 -1.14
N SER A 221 18.69 -18.56 -2.36
CA SER A 221 19.58 -19.22 -3.30
C SER A 221 21.05 -19.11 -2.86
N ARG A 222 21.41 -17.99 -2.27
CA ARG A 222 22.77 -17.68 -1.82
C ARG A 222 22.73 -17.00 -0.45
N PRO A 223 22.91 -17.75 0.65
CA PRO A 223 23.02 -17.21 2.00
C PRO A 223 24.10 -16.13 2.10
N SER A 224 23.88 -15.14 2.96
CA SER A 224 24.79 -14.02 3.16
C SER A 224 25.19 -13.94 4.63
N GLU A 225 26.45 -14.20 4.92
CA GLU A 225 26.99 -14.10 6.28
C GLU A 225 26.83 -12.70 6.85
N TRP A 226 27.04 -11.67 6.03
CA TRP A 226 26.83 -10.28 6.45
C TRP A 226 25.36 -10.01 6.85
N VAL A 227 24.38 -10.52 6.09
CA VAL A 227 22.95 -10.36 6.42
C VAL A 227 22.62 -11.15 7.69
N ARG A 228 23.18 -12.34 7.86
CA ARG A 228 22.99 -13.15 9.07
C ARG A 228 23.50 -12.43 10.32
N GLN A 229 24.66 -11.81 10.25
CA GLN A 229 25.22 -11.02 11.36
C GLN A 229 24.43 -9.73 11.63
N ALA A 230 23.95 -9.04 10.57
CA ALA A 230 23.27 -7.76 10.69
C ALA A 230 21.80 -7.88 11.13
N VAL A 231 21.07 -8.89 10.66
CA VAL A 231 19.61 -9.00 10.85
C VAL A 231 19.15 -10.40 11.32
N GLY A 232 20.06 -11.37 11.42
CA GLY A 232 19.77 -12.73 11.83
C GLY A 232 19.01 -13.56 10.78
N LEU A 233 19.11 -13.21 9.50
CA LEU A 233 18.47 -13.89 8.36
C LEU A 233 19.53 -14.28 7.33
N ASP A 234 19.31 -15.36 6.60
CA ASP A 234 20.22 -15.78 5.52
C ASP A 234 20.15 -14.90 4.28
N GLY A 235 19.04 -14.18 4.12
CA GLY A 235 18.78 -13.23 3.05
C GLY A 235 17.47 -12.51 3.25
N VAL A 236 17.24 -11.42 2.51
CA VAL A 236 16.05 -10.56 2.60
C VAL A 236 15.29 -10.52 1.29
N CYS A 237 15.95 -10.20 0.17
CA CYS A 237 15.27 -9.90 -1.08
C CYS A 237 14.46 -11.07 -1.65
N GLU A 238 15.01 -12.28 -1.70
CA GLU A 238 14.32 -13.46 -2.22
C GLU A 238 13.11 -13.86 -1.36
N PRO A 239 13.24 -14.05 -0.04
CA PRO A 239 12.10 -14.42 0.78
C PRO A 239 11.02 -13.33 0.81
N CYS A 240 11.38 -12.04 0.80
CA CYS A 240 10.39 -10.97 0.72
C CYS A 240 9.59 -11.04 -0.58
N ALA A 241 10.25 -11.23 -1.73
CA ALA A 241 9.55 -11.35 -3.01
C ALA A 241 8.64 -12.59 -3.06
N LEU A 242 9.11 -13.74 -2.56
CA LEU A 242 8.35 -14.98 -2.55
C LEU A 242 7.16 -14.95 -1.58
N ILE A 243 7.28 -14.28 -0.44
CA ILE A 243 6.17 -14.09 0.50
C ILE A 243 5.14 -13.10 -0.06
N ALA A 244 5.61 -12.06 -0.75
CA ALA A 244 4.73 -11.08 -1.38
C ALA A 244 3.93 -11.66 -2.55
N SER A 245 4.46 -12.70 -3.21
CA SER A 245 3.80 -13.39 -4.31
C SER A 245 3.68 -14.88 -4.04
N VAL A 246 2.54 -15.29 -3.47
CA VAL A 246 2.30 -16.69 -3.03
C VAL A 246 2.29 -17.72 -4.16
N ARG A 247 2.10 -17.31 -5.41
CA ARG A 247 2.04 -18.21 -6.57
C ARG A 247 3.15 -17.96 -7.59
N GLY A 248 3.91 -16.89 -7.40
CA GLY A 248 4.98 -16.51 -8.30
C GLY A 248 6.21 -17.41 -8.22
N ARG A 249 6.99 -17.40 -9.28
CA ARG A 249 8.27 -18.11 -9.38
C ARG A 249 9.44 -17.13 -9.35
N LEU A 250 10.52 -17.50 -8.72
CA LEU A 250 11.75 -16.71 -8.74
C LEU A 250 12.29 -16.64 -10.16
N ALA A 251 12.14 -15.49 -10.78
CA ALA A 251 12.55 -15.22 -12.17
C ALA A 251 13.99 -14.68 -12.23
N VAL A 252 14.37 -13.81 -11.27
CA VAL A 252 15.74 -13.32 -11.09
C VAL A 252 16.17 -13.61 -9.66
N PRO A 253 17.13 -14.53 -9.46
CA PRO A 253 17.76 -14.75 -8.17
C PRO A 253 18.49 -13.51 -7.68
N LYS A 254 18.85 -13.48 -6.40
CA LYS A 254 19.55 -12.36 -5.78
C LYS A 254 20.70 -11.83 -6.64
N THR A 255 20.59 -10.57 -7.04
CA THR A 255 21.66 -9.75 -7.62
C THR A 255 22.02 -8.63 -6.66
N THR A 256 23.25 -8.13 -6.75
CA THR A 256 23.72 -7.03 -5.89
C THR A 256 24.40 -5.97 -6.72
N LEU A 257 24.12 -4.71 -6.40
CA LEU A 257 24.77 -3.54 -6.99
C LEU A 257 24.85 -2.44 -5.91
N ASP A 258 26.00 -1.88 -5.67
CA ASP A 258 26.28 -0.72 -4.82
C ASP A 258 25.57 -0.72 -3.44
N GLY A 259 25.59 -1.87 -2.78
CA GLY A 259 24.98 -2.02 -1.46
C GLY A 259 23.49 -2.33 -1.45
N VAL A 260 22.88 -2.49 -2.64
CA VAL A 260 21.47 -2.92 -2.83
C VAL A 260 21.44 -4.35 -3.35
N ALA A 261 20.60 -5.18 -2.73
CA ALA A 261 20.33 -6.56 -3.14
C ALA A 261 18.88 -6.64 -3.66
N VAL A 262 18.71 -7.19 -4.86
CA VAL A 262 17.42 -7.32 -5.52
C VAL A 262 17.18 -8.75 -5.98
N ALA A 263 15.94 -9.21 -5.85
CA ALA A 263 15.45 -10.45 -6.47
C ALA A 263 14.08 -10.18 -7.08
N ILE A 264 13.73 -10.89 -8.15
CA ILE A 264 12.45 -10.67 -8.83
C ILE A 264 11.68 -12.00 -8.90
N VAL A 265 10.43 -11.94 -8.48
CA VAL A 265 9.44 -13.00 -8.65
C VAL A 265 8.47 -12.61 -9.75
N SER A 266 8.15 -13.52 -10.65
CA SER A 266 7.13 -13.34 -11.67
C SER A 266 5.88 -14.15 -11.32
N ASP A 267 4.72 -13.45 -11.31
CA ASP A 267 3.37 -14.00 -11.15
C ASP A 267 2.71 -14.37 -12.48
N ASP A 268 3.45 -14.31 -13.57
CA ASP A 268 2.91 -14.67 -14.88
C ASP A 268 2.56 -16.16 -14.89
N VAL A 269 1.27 -16.44 -14.79
CA VAL A 269 0.74 -17.81 -14.64
C VAL A 269 0.23 -18.40 -15.95
N GLY A 270 0.44 -17.71 -17.07
CA GLY A 270 0.16 -18.28 -18.40
C GLY A 270 -1.31 -18.68 -18.62
N PHE A 271 -2.26 -17.99 -17.99
CA PHE A 271 -3.70 -18.24 -18.23
C PHE A 271 -4.20 -17.67 -19.57
N VAL A 272 -3.34 -17.04 -20.35
CA VAL A 272 -3.72 -16.48 -21.64
C VAL A 272 -2.91 -17.17 -22.71
N SER A 273 -3.47 -18.14 -23.32
CA SER A 273 -3.17 -18.61 -24.66
C SER A 273 -4.46 -18.66 -25.46
#